data_bc64fa90f30ef3f23dd674e4e34b2fc8
#
_entry.id   bc64fa90f30ef3f23dd674e4e34b2fc8
#
_cell.length_a   1.000
_cell.length_b   1.000
_cell.length_c   1.000
_cell.angle_alpha   90.00
_cell.angle_beta   90.00
_cell.angle_gamma   90.00
#
_symmetry.space_group_name_H-M   'P 1'
#
loop_
_entity.id
_entity.type
_entity.pdbx_description
1 polymer ?
#
loop_
_entity_poly.entity_id
_entity_poly.type
_entity_poly.pdbx_seq_one_letter_code
_entity_poly.pdbx_strand_id
1 'polypeptide(L)'
;MLIKQCIFTANGAYRAHKRIKPVGIVVHSTGCDNEMLRRYVQPTTANADFKEILADLGKNVYNNHLNQEYINGVYNDICMHAFIGKNDKGNVETYQTLPYDYACWGCGSGSKGSFNYPPTAHIQFEICEDALTDKVYFTNAFNEAIEYCAYLCNKLGLKPESIVSHKEASTLGYASAHGDPENWLERFGKSMDWFRAQVKAKLKKMTADDKAKTIYRVQVGAYANESNAKAFLETVKKAGFTNAFITKVEVEK
;
A
#
# COMPACT_ATOMS: atom_id res chain seq x y z
N MET A 1 -6.67 -7.01 3.33
CA MET A 1 -5.38 -7.01 2.61
C MET A 1 -4.24 -7.13 3.60
N LEU A 2 -3.29 -8.00 3.37
CA LEU A 2 -2.03 -8.10 4.12
C LEU A 2 -0.91 -7.47 3.26
N ILE A 3 -0.24 -6.45 3.79
CA ILE A 3 0.94 -5.84 3.15
C ILE A 3 2.16 -6.33 3.90
N LYS A 4 3.03 -7.09 3.22
CA LYS A 4 4.30 -7.52 3.75
C LYS A 4 5.35 -6.41 3.61
N GLN A 5 6.43 -6.47 4.37
CA GLN A 5 7.46 -5.43 4.32
C GLN A 5 8.83 -6.03 3.97
N CYS A 6 9.50 -5.38 3.03
CA CYS A 6 10.92 -5.58 2.74
C CYS A 6 11.53 -4.21 2.47
N ILE A 7 11.77 -3.42 3.52
CA ILE A 7 12.26 -2.05 3.36
C ILE A 7 13.67 -2.04 2.77
N PHE A 8 13.86 -1.29 1.70
CA PHE A 8 15.11 -1.20 0.94
C PHE A 8 16.13 -0.28 1.60
N THR A 9 16.64 -0.69 2.76
CA THR A 9 17.58 0.12 3.55
C THR A 9 18.93 0.38 2.85
N ALA A 10 19.28 -0.44 1.86
CA ALA A 10 20.49 -0.27 1.05
C ALA A 10 20.29 0.64 -0.18
N ASN A 11 19.03 0.96 -0.54
CA ASN A 11 18.72 1.80 -1.69
C ASN A 11 18.99 3.29 -1.42
N GLY A 12 19.44 4.02 -2.45
CA GLY A 12 19.76 5.44 -2.35
C GLY A 12 18.59 6.32 -1.92
N ALA A 13 17.35 6.03 -2.36
CA ALA A 13 16.15 6.79 -1.98
C ALA A 13 15.85 6.67 -0.47
N TYR A 14 16.02 5.47 0.11
CA TYR A 14 15.89 5.28 1.56
C TYR A 14 16.97 6.07 2.32
N ARG A 15 18.24 5.98 1.87
CA ARG A 15 19.38 6.64 2.51
C ARG A 15 19.33 8.16 2.40
N ALA A 16 18.74 8.71 1.33
CA ALA A 16 18.53 10.14 1.15
C ALA A 16 17.57 10.74 2.19
N HIS A 17 16.74 9.93 2.83
CA HIS A 17 15.86 10.32 3.95
C HIS A 17 14.94 11.53 3.64
N LYS A 18 14.64 11.80 2.37
CA LYS A 18 13.85 12.96 1.97
C LYS A 18 12.37 12.74 2.30
N ARG A 19 11.84 13.50 3.24
CA ARG A 19 10.45 13.38 3.69
C ARG A 19 9.45 13.99 2.71
N ILE A 20 8.31 13.31 2.58
CA ILE A 20 7.18 13.76 1.76
C ILE A 20 5.87 13.65 2.54
N LYS A 21 4.86 14.41 2.09
CA LYS A 21 3.44 14.17 2.39
C LYS A 21 2.75 13.86 1.07
N PRO A 22 2.40 12.60 0.81
CA PRO A 22 1.82 12.20 -0.46
C PRO A 22 0.47 12.89 -0.72
N VAL A 23 0.25 13.32 -1.96
CA VAL A 23 -1.01 13.95 -2.40
C VAL A 23 -1.78 13.08 -3.41
N GLY A 24 -1.21 11.96 -3.85
CA GLY A 24 -1.81 11.03 -4.78
C GLY A 24 -1.00 9.74 -4.89
N ILE A 25 -1.33 8.94 -5.89
CA ILE A 25 -0.69 7.64 -6.17
C ILE A 25 -0.37 7.57 -7.66
N VAL A 26 0.85 7.15 -8.02
CA VAL A 26 1.21 6.76 -9.39
C VAL A 26 1.26 5.23 -9.46
N VAL A 27 0.53 4.67 -10.41
CA VAL A 27 0.54 3.24 -10.72
C VAL A 27 1.49 3.00 -11.86
N HIS A 28 2.43 2.06 -11.68
CA HIS A 28 3.37 1.62 -12.68
C HIS A 28 3.19 0.13 -12.98
N SER A 29 3.80 -0.32 -14.08
CA SER A 29 4.08 -1.73 -14.32
C SER A 29 5.48 -1.89 -14.90
N THR A 30 6.13 -3.02 -14.58
CA THR A 30 7.60 -3.14 -14.69
C THR A 30 8.17 -3.16 -16.12
N GLY A 31 7.34 -3.24 -17.15
CA GLY A 31 7.78 -3.31 -18.55
C GLY A 31 8.67 -4.52 -18.85
N CYS A 32 8.58 -5.58 -18.07
CA CYS A 32 9.43 -6.75 -18.16
C CYS A 32 8.63 -8.03 -17.94
N ASP A 33 8.73 -8.97 -18.88
CA ASP A 33 8.12 -10.29 -18.80
C ASP A 33 8.71 -11.12 -17.62
N ASN A 34 8.32 -10.73 -16.43
CA ASN A 34 8.69 -11.42 -15.18
C ASN A 34 7.77 -11.01 -14.03
N GLU A 35 6.76 -11.81 -13.77
CA GLU A 35 5.76 -11.60 -12.72
C GLU A 35 6.28 -11.84 -11.29
N MET A 36 7.52 -12.30 -11.12
CA MET A 36 8.06 -12.69 -9.82
C MET A 36 8.61 -11.50 -9.04
N LEU A 37 8.11 -11.30 -7.83
CA LEU A 37 8.58 -10.28 -6.90
C LEU A 37 10.09 -10.36 -6.64
N ARG A 38 10.65 -11.57 -6.55
CA ARG A 38 12.09 -11.78 -6.30
C ARG A 38 13.02 -11.10 -7.30
N ARG A 39 12.52 -10.74 -8.49
CA ARG A 39 13.31 -10.00 -9.47
C ARG A 39 13.71 -8.62 -8.95
N TYR A 40 12.80 -7.96 -8.24
CA TYR A 40 12.96 -6.59 -7.76
C TYR A 40 13.15 -6.49 -6.26
N VAL A 41 12.45 -7.35 -5.50
CA VAL A 41 12.39 -7.32 -4.04
C VAL A 41 13.25 -8.42 -3.46
N GLN A 42 14.32 -8.03 -2.78
CA GLN A 42 15.16 -8.97 -2.02
C GLN A 42 15.51 -8.37 -0.66
N PRO A 43 15.44 -9.15 0.43
CA PRO A 43 15.91 -8.69 1.72
C PRO A 43 17.44 -8.64 1.76
N THR A 44 17.96 -7.77 2.62
CA THR A 44 19.35 -7.81 3.10
C THR A 44 19.39 -8.27 4.56
N THR A 45 20.56 -8.57 5.07
CA THR A 45 20.71 -8.94 6.49
C THR A 45 20.30 -7.83 7.47
N ALA A 46 20.06 -6.61 6.98
CA ALA A 46 19.50 -5.50 7.76
C ALA A 46 17.97 -5.57 7.93
N ASN A 47 17.28 -6.40 7.16
CA ASN A 47 15.84 -6.63 7.34
C ASN A 47 15.63 -7.61 8.51
N ALA A 48 14.79 -7.25 9.49
CA ALA A 48 14.52 -8.08 10.67
C ALA A 48 14.00 -9.48 10.27
N ASP A 49 13.10 -9.53 9.28
CA ASP A 49 12.45 -10.76 8.81
C ASP A 49 13.17 -11.35 7.57
N PHE A 50 14.51 -11.23 7.52
CA PHE A 50 15.31 -11.65 6.35
C PHE A 50 15.01 -13.07 5.87
N LYS A 51 14.97 -14.05 6.78
CA LYS A 51 14.76 -15.46 6.45
C LYS A 51 13.35 -15.74 5.95
N GLU A 52 12.38 -15.12 6.59
CA GLU A 52 10.96 -15.26 6.26
C GLU A 52 10.66 -14.65 4.88
N ILE A 53 11.18 -13.45 4.62
CA ILE A 53 11.03 -12.79 3.32
C ILE A 53 11.71 -13.61 2.22
N LEU A 54 12.92 -14.12 2.46
CA LEU A 54 13.64 -14.93 1.49
C LEU A 54 12.94 -16.27 1.22
N ALA A 55 12.35 -16.89 2.25
CA ALA A 55 11.58 -18.13 2.11
C ALA A 55 10.26 -17.92 1.35
N ASP A 56 9.68 -16.72 1.42
CA ASP A 56 8.45 -16.37 0.72
C ASP A 56 8.68 -15.97 -0.74
N LEU A 57 9.69 -15.15 -0.99
CA LEU A 57 9.98 -14.61 -2.33
C LEU A 57 10.86 -15.53 -3.19
N GLY A 58 11.67 -16.37 -2.57
CA GLY A 58 12.79 -17.02 -3.24
C GLY A 58 13.98 -16.09 -3.47
N LYS A 59 15.11 -16.66 -3.86
CA LYS A 59 16.34 -15.90 -4.13
C LYS A 59 16.29 -15.25 -5.52
N ASN A 60 16.70 -13.98 -5.60
CA ASN A 60 16.94 -13.30 -6.87
C ASN A 60 18.14 -13.94 -7.59
N VAL A 61 17.92 -14.34 -8.84
CA VAL A 61 18.95 -14.95 -9.70
C VAL A 61 19.43 -14.00 -10.80
N TYR A 62 18.88 -12.79 -10.87
CA TYR A 62 19.15 -11.82 -11.94
C TYR A 62 20.18 -10.75 -11.54
N ASN A 63 20.56 -10.72 -10.25
CA ASN A 63 21.48 -9.71 -9.68
C ASN A 63 21.09 -8.25 -9.98
N ASN A 64 19.79 -7.97 -9.95
CA ASN A 64 19.22 -6.66 -10.31
C ASN A 64 18.08 -6.21 -9.38
N HIS A 65 18.02 -6.72 -8.14
CA HIS A 65 17.04 -6.25 -7.15
C HIS A 65 17.36 -4.83 -6.67
N LEU A 66 16.34 -4.12 -6.18
CA LEU A 66 16.46 -2.70 -5.86
C LEU A 66 16.94 -2.41 -4.42
N ASN A 67 17.01 -3.44 -3.55
CA ASN A 67 17.55 -3.28 -2.19
C ASN A 67 19.08 -3.31 -2.18
N GLN A 68 19.69 -2.49 -2.99
CA GLN A 68 21.13 -2.30 -3.09
C GLN A 68 21.45 -0.89 -3.63
N GLU A 69 22.64 -0.40 -3.35
CA GLU A 69 23.07 0.93 -3.80
C GLU A 69 23.43 0.95 -5.29
N TYR A 70 24.00 -0.14 -5.79
CA TYR A 70 24.42 -0.29 -7.18
C TYR A 70 23.81 -1.53 -7.81
N ILE A 71 23.44 -1.41 -9.08
CA ILE A 71 23.03 -2.51 -9.94
C ILE A 71 24.07 -2.62 -11.08
N ASN A 72 24.74 -3.77 -11.20
CA ASN A 72 25.72 -4.02 -12.26
C ASN A 72 26.79 -2.90 -12.38
N GLY A 73 27.26 -2.35 -11.27
CA GLY A 73 28.26 -1.27 -11.24
C GLY A 73 27.72 0.14 -11.50
N VAL A 74 26.41 0.29 -11.70
CA VAL A 74 25.74 1.58 -11.88
C VAL A 74 24.97 1.93 -10.59
N TYR A 75 25.01 3.21 -10.21
CA TYR A 75 24.24 3.70 -9.06
C TYR A 75 22.75 3.44 -9.26
N ASN A 76 22.12 2.83 -8.24
CA ASN A 76 20.69 2.55 -8.29
C ASN A 76 19.90 3.77 -7.81
N ASP A 77 19.32 4.51 -8.76
CA ASP A 77 18.47 5.69 -8.55
C ASP A 77 16.97 5.39 -8.73
N ILE A 78 16.58 4.10 -8.79
CA ILE A 78 15.19 3.67 -8.90
C ILE A 78 14.73 3.14 -7.55
N CYS A 79 13.55 3.58 -7.11
CA CYS A 79 12.90 3.06 -5.92
C CYS A 79 11.38 3.29 -5.98
N MET A 80 10.64 2.29 -5.54
CA MET A 80 9.19 2.34 -5.38
C MET A 80 8.81 2.19 -3.92
N HIS A 81 7.60 2.62 -3.56
CA HIS A 81 7.05 2.37 -2.21
C HIS A 81 6.58 0.93 -2.02
N ALA A 82 6.21 0.27 -3.12
CA ALA A 82 5.81 -1.14 -3.09
C ALA A 82 5.97 -1.81 -4.45
N PHE A 83 5.97 -3.14 -4.42
CA PHE A 83 5.83 -4.02 -5.57
C PHE A 83 4.69 -5.00 -5.36
N ILE A 84 3.96 -5.31 -6.45
CA ILE A 84 2.90 -6.30 -6.52
C ILE A 84 3.31 -7.34 -7.56
N GLY A 85 3.28 -8.62 -7.20
CA GLY A 85 3.65 -9.71 -8.10
C GLY A 85 3.56 -11.06 -7.41
N LYS A 86 4.02 -12.12 -8.10
CA LYS A 86 4.03 -13.48 -7.55
C LYS A 86 5.18 -13.69 -6.57
N ASN A 87 4.87 -14.34 -5.45
CA ASN A 87 5.88 -14.94 -4.58
C ASN A 87 6.38 -16.28 -5.15
N ASP A 88 7.28 -16.97 -4.44
CA ASP A 88 7.85 -18.26 -4.90
C ASP A 88 6.82 -19.40 -4.98
N LYS A 89 5.65 -19.24 -4.32
CA LYS A 89 4.52 -20.19 -4.37
C LYS A 89 3.49 -19.84 -5.45
N GLY A 90 3.71 -18.76 -6.22
CA GLY A 90 2.81 -18.28 -7.27
C GLY A 90 1.62 -17.44 -6.78
N ASN A 91 1.56 -17.08 -5.49
CA ASN A 91 0.53 -16.18 -4.97
C ASN A 91 0.89 -14.74 -5.32
N VAL A 92 -0.11 -13.95 -5.73
CA VAL A 92 0.08 -12.50 -5.92
C VAL A 92 0.00 -11.80 -4.57
N GLU A 93 1.01 -11.01 -4.27
CA GLU A 93 1.18 -10.34 -2.98
C GLU A 93 1.76 -8.94 -3.15
N THR A 94 1.58 -8.10 -2.12
CA THR A 94 2.15 -6.75 -2.04
C THR A 94 3.26 -6.69 -1.02
N TYR A 95 4.44 -6.24 -1.45
CA TYR A 95 5.58 -5.91 -0.58
C TYR A 95 5.83 -4.41 -0.55
N GLN A 96 5.70 -3.80 0.63
CA GLN A 96 6.15 -2.43 0.87
C GLN A 96 7.67 -2.39 0.95
N THR A 97 8.29 -1.50 0.18
CA THR A 97 9.75 -1.41 0.02
C THR A 97 10.34 -0.08 0.48
N LEU A 98 9.50 0.95 0.65
CA LEU A 98 9.90 2.25 1.16
C LEU A 98 8.84 2.79 2.15
N PRO A 99 9.21 3.51 3.22
CA PRO A 99 8.24 4.22 4.06
C PRO A 99 7.40 5.20 3.24
N TYR A 100 6.08 5.29 3.48
CA TYR A 100 5.18 6.14 2.69
C TYR A 100 5.43 7.64 2.81
N ASP A 101 6.20 8.04 3.80
CA ASP A 101 6.60 9.44 4.03
C ASP A 101 8.01 9.75 3.52
N TYR A 102 8.60 8.86 2.69
CA TYR A 102 9.88 9.07 2.02
C TYR A 102 9.66 9.37 0.53
N ALA A 103 10.51 10.21 -0.05
CA ALA A 103 10.51 10.45 -1.49
C ALA A 103 10.91 9.18 -2.24
N CYS A 104 10.07 8.78 -3.18
CA CYS A 104 10.33 7.68 -4.11
C CYS A 104 11.03 8.21 -5.37
N TRP A 105 11.82 7.38 -6.04
CA TRP A 105 12.52 7.72 -7.29
C TRP A 105 12.00 6.86 -8.45
N GLY A 106 10.68 6.91 -8.68
CA GLY A 106 10.00 5.99 -9.62
C GLY A 106 9.63 6.60 -10.96
N CYS A 107 9.19 7.87 -11.01
CA CYS A 107 8.59 8.42 -12.22
C CYS A 107 9.48 9.42 -12.99
N GLY A 108 10.74 9.62 -12.57
CA GLY A 108 11.58 10.64 -13.21
C GLY A 108 11.01 12.06 -13.05
N SER A 109 11.12 12.88 -14.10
CA SER A 109 10.59 14.25 -14.11
C SER A 109 10.07 14.64 -15.50
N GLY A 110 9.17 15.61 -15.51
CA GLY A 110 8.61 16.23 -16.72
C GLY A 110 8.79 17.74 -16.74
N SER A 111 8.09 18.42 -17.64
CA SER A 111 8.20 19.87 -17.87
C SER A 111 7.77 20.75 -16.70
N LYS A 112 6.95 20.22 -15.78
CA LYS A 112 6.42 20.92 -14.60
C LYS A 112 7.03 20.48 -13.27
N GLY A 113 7.94 19.49 -13.29
CA GLY A 113 8.57 18.94 -12.12
C GLY A 113 8.46 17.42 -12.02
N SER A 114 8.28 16.90 -10.81
CA SER A 114 8.25 15.45 -10.58
C SER A 114 7.25 15.07 -9.49
N PHE A 115 6.56 13.95 -9.67
CA PHE A 115 5.76 13.33 -8.60
C PHE A 115 6.62 12.59 -7.56
N ASN A 116 7.94 12.57 -7.73
CA ASN A 116 8.86 12.06 -6.69
C ASN A 116 8.94 12.99 -5.48
N TYR A 117 8.68 14.31 -5.64
CA TYR A 117 9.05 15.32 -4.64
C TYR A 117 7.89 16.29 -4.30
N PRO A 118 7.95 16.92 -3.09
CA PRO A 118 7.01 17.99 -2.74
C PRO A 118 7.07 19.17 -3.71
N PRO A 119 5.97 19.90 -3.89
CA PRO A 119 4.67 19.72 -3.22
C PRO A 119 3.76 18.65 -3.84
N THR A 120 4.19 18.03 -4.93
CA THR A 120 3.41 17.12 -5.76
C THR A 120 3.76 15.64 -5.54
N ALA A 121 4.42 15.29 -4.44
CA ALA A 121 4.86 13.93 -4.16
C ALA A 121 3.71 12.92 -4.12
N HIS A 122 3.88 11.79 -4.78
CA HIS A 122 2.93 10.69 -4.84
C HIS A 122 3.53 9.41 -4.24
N ILE A 123 2.68 8.54 -3.71
CA ILE A 123 3.04 7.14 -3.50
C ILE A 123 3.19 6.51 -4.88
N GLN A 124 4.20 5.67 -5.08
CA GLN A 124 4.45 4.99 -6.34
C GLN A 124 4.68 3.51 -6.11
N PHE A 125 4.09 2.67 -6.93
CA PHE A 125 4.29 1.22 -6.84
C PHE A 125 4.27 0.59 -8.23
N GLU A 126 4.96 -0.54 -8.34
CA GLU A 126 5.05 -1.34 -9.57
C GLU A 126 4.19 -2.59 -9.48
N ILE A 127 3.51 -2.92 -10.57
CA ILE A 127 2.93 -4.24 -10.78
C ILE A 127 3.89 -5.02 -11.69
N CYS A 128 4.43 -6.15 -11.21
CA CYS A 128 5.29 -7.02 -12.01
C CYS A 128 4.51 -7.55 -13.20
N GLU A 129 5.01 -7.35 -14.42
CA GLU A 129 4.35 -7.82 -15.64
C GLU A 129 4.71 -9.27 -15.96
N ASP A 130 3.77 -9.98 -16.59
CA ASP A 130 4.04 -11.16 -17.43
C ASP A 130 4.25 -10.70 -18.89
N ALA A 131 4.22 -11.65 -19.84
CA ALA A 131 4.22 -11.32 -21.29
C ALA A 131 2.95 -10.56 -21.75
N LEU A 132 2.16 -10.02 -20.84
CA LEU A 132 0.88 -9.31 -21.02
C LEU A 132 -0.21 -10.19 -21.68
N THR A 133 -0.20 -11.49 -21.43
CA THR A 133 -1.08 -12.47 -22.07
C THR A 133 -1.88 -13.31 -21.09
N ASP A 134 -1.44 -13.49 -19.85
CA ASP A 134 -2.15 -14.28 -18.83
C ASP A 134 -3.27 -13.46 -18.18
N LYS A 135 -4.50 -13.72 -18.61
CA LYS A 135 -5.69 -13.06 -18.07
C LYS A 135 -5.93 -13.38 -16.58
N VAL A 136 -5.51 -14.55 -16.11
CA VAL A 136 -5.69 -14.93 -14.69
C VAL A 136 -4.72 -14.13 -13.84
N TYR A 137 -3.47 -14.06 -14.26
CA TYR A 137 -2.47 -13.24 -13.57
C TYR A 137 -2.86 -11.76 -13.60
N PHE A 138 -3.21 -11.20 -14.76
CA PHE A 138 -3.72 -9.83 -14.88
C PHE A 138 -4.83 -9.54 -13.86
N THR A 139 -5.84 -10.43 -13.80
CA THR A 139 -6.97 -10.24 -12.89
C THR A 139 -6.52 -10.21 -11.43
N ASN A 140 -5.65 -11.15 -11.03
CA ASN A 140 -5.16 -11.23 -9.66
C ASN A 140 -4.27 -10.03 -9.30
N ALA A 141 -3.35 -9.63 -10.17
CA ALA A 141 -2.42 -8.54 -9.96
C ALA A 141 -3.16 -7.18 -9.86
N PHE A 142 -4.12 -6.92 -10.76
CA PHE A 142 -4.91 -5.70 -10.69
C PHE A 142 -5.93 -5.68 -9.55
N ASN A 143 -6.49 -6.82 -9.14
CA ASN A 143 -7.31 -6.89 -7.94
C ASN A 143 -6.49 -6.55 -6.68
N GLU A 144 -5.28 -7.06 -6.57
CA GLU A 144 -4.36 -6.73 -5.47
C GLU A 144 -3.99 -5.24 -5.50
N ALA A 145 -3.71 -4.67 -6.68
CA ALA A 145 -3.41 -3.24 -6.86
C ALA A 145 -4.61 -2.34 -6.48
N ILE A 146 -5.84 -2.76 -6.83
CA ILE A 146 -7.07 -2.06 -6.43
C ILE A 146 -7.23 -2.08 -4.91
N GLU A 147 -6.99 -3.22 -4.25
CA GLU A 147 -7.02 -3.32 -2.79
C GLU A 147 -5.96 -2.45 -2.13
N TYR A 148 -4.75 -2.45 -2.69
CA TYR A 148 -3.64 -1.63 -2.21
C TYR A 148 -3.94 -0.13 -2.34
N CYS A 149 -4.43 0.33 -3.48
CA CYS A 149 -4.84 1.72 -3.66
C CYS A 149 -5.98 2.13 -2.71
N ALA A 150 -6.98 1.27 -2.51
CA ALA A 150 -8.06 1.55 -1.57
C ALA A 150 -7.54 1.64 -0.12
N TYR A 151 -6.62 0.76 0.27
CA TYR A 151 -5.93 0.84 1.56
C TYR A 151 -5.16 2.15 1.72
N LEU A 152 -4.38 2.57 0.71
CA LEU A 152 -3.61 3.81 0.75
C LEU A 152 -4.53 5.04 0.82
N CYS A 153 -5.62 5.05 0.04
CA CYS A 153 -6.61 6.12 0.09
C CYS A 153 -7.21 6.25 1.50
N ASN A 154 -7.58 5.14 2.12
CA ASN A 154 -8.11 5.15 3.50
C ASN A 154 -7.06 5.60 4.51
N LYS A 155 -5.85 5.05 4.44
CA LYS A 155 -4.75 5.32 5.39
C LYS A 155 -4.24 6.75 5.33
N LEU A 156 -4.12 7.31 4.13
CA LEU A 156 -3.47 8.61 3.89
C LEU A 156 -4.47 9.75 3.60
N GLY A 157 -5.78 9.46 3.61
CA GLY A 157 -6.82 10.43 3.31
C GLY A 157 -6.83 10.88 1.84
N LEU A 158 -6.34 10.03 0.91
CA LEU A 158 -6.30 10.31 -0.51
C LEU A 158 -7.64 9.99 -1.18
N LYS A 159 -7.87 10.59 -2.35
CA LYS A 159 -9.08 10.31 -3.15
C LYS A 159 -8.72 9.42 -4.34
N PRO A 160 -9.63 8.52 -4.79
CA PRO A 160 -9.40 7.72 -5.99
C PRO A 160 -9.09 8.55 -7.25
N GLU A 161 -9.60 9.77 -7.30
CA GLU A 161 -9.36 10.73 -8.40
C GLU A 161 -7.90 11.25 -8.44
N SER A 162 -7.14 11.12 -7.35
CA SER A 162 -5.69 11.44 -7.30
C SER A 162 -4.79 10.26 -7.67
N ILE A 163 -5.36 9.16 -8.16
CA ILE A 163 -4.62 8.02 -8.69
C ILE A 163 -4.39 8.24 -10.18
N VAL A 164 -3.16 8.24 -10.60
CA VAL A 164 -2.75 8.38 -12.01
C VAL A 164 -1.85 7.22 -12.42
N SER A 165 -1.76 6.95 -13.72
CA SER A 165 -0.72 6.08 -14.27
C SER A 165 0.57 6.86 -14.50
N HIS A 166 1.66 6.16 -14.84
CA HIS A 166 2.89 6.82 -15.32
C HIS A 166 2.62 7.63 -16.60
N LYS A 167 1.87 7.08 -17.55
CA LYS A 167 1.46 7.77 -18.78
C LYS A 167 0.68 9.04 -18.50
N GLU A 168 -0.32 8.99 -17.61
CA GLU A 168 -1.07 10.19 -17.19
C GLU A 168 -0.17 11.21 -16.48
N ALA A 169 0.73 10.76 -15.58
CA ALA A 169 1.69 11.61 -14.89
C ALA A 169 2.64 12.33 -15.87
N SER A 170 3.09 11.62 -16.92
CA SER A 170 3.88 12.20 -18.01
C SER A 170 3.09 13.24 -18.80
N THR A 171 1.84 12.94 -19.16
CA THR A 171 0.94 13.87 -19.86
C THR A 171 0.68 15.13 -19.03
N LEU A 172 0.59 15.00 -17.70
CA LEU A 172 0.46 16.11 -16.77
C LEU A 172 1.74 16.95 -16.63
N GLY A 173 2.89 16.43 -17.08
CA GLY A 173 4.19 17.10 -17.05
C GLY A 173 5.01 16.86 -15.78
N TYR A 174 4.71 15.80 -15.01
CA TYR A 174 5.38 15.48 -13.75
C TYR A 174 6.14 14.14 -13.74
N ALA A 175 6.26 13.49 -14.88
CA ALA A 175 7.00 12.24 -15.04
C ALA A 175 7.73 12.19 -16.39
N SER A 176 8.66 11.27 -16.53
CA SER A 176 9.26 10.90 -17.82
C SER A 176 8.23 10.22 -18.74
N ALA A 177 8.50 10.17 -20.04
CA ALA A 177 7.58 9.61 -21.04
C ALA A 177 7.58 8.08 -20.99
N HIS A 178 6.51 7.52 -20.44
CA HIS A 178 6.26 6.07 -20.35
C HIS A 178 4.77 5.76 -20.62
N GLY A 179 4.47 4.51 -21.00
CA GLY A 179 3.11 4.08 -21.39
C GLY A 179 2.41 3.20 -20.35
N ASP A 180 3.06 2.88 -19.24
CA ASP A 180 2.61 1.97 -18.20
C ASP A 180 1.61 2.62 -17.23
N PRO A 181 0.69 1.85 -16.66
CA PRO A 181 0.33 0.48 -17.00
C PRO A 181 -0.74 0.37 -18.10
N GLU A 182 -1.06 1.47 -18.84
CA GLU A 182 -2.13 1.48 -19.84
C GLU A 182 -1.92 0.43 -20.93
N ASN A 183 -0.66 0.19 -21.36
CA ASN A 183 -0.35 -0.86 -22.35
C ASN A 183 -0.91 -2.23 -21.94
N TRP A 184 -0.85 -2.54 -20.65
CA TRP A 184 -1.36 -3.79 -20.12
C TRP A 184 -2.88 -3.76 -19.92
N LEU A 185 -3.42 -2.67 -19.37
CA LEU A 185 -4.86 -2.47 -19.20
C LEU A 185 -5.61 -2.59 -20.54
N GLU A 186 -5.14 -1.93 -21.59
CA GLU A 186 -5.75 -1.91 -22.92
C GLU A 186 -5.83 -3.31 -23.54
N ARG A 187 -4.83 -4.18 -23.33
CA ARG A 187 -4.86 -5.58 -23.82
C ARG A 187 -6.04 -6.38 -23.26
N PHE A 188 -6.49 -6.05 -22.07
CA PHE A 188 -7.64 -6.70 -21.44
C PHE A 188 -8.91 -5.83 -21.46
N GLY A 189 -8.97 -4.81 -22.32
CA GLY A 189 -10.14 -3.93 -22.49
C GLY A 189 -10.44 -3.11 -21.24
N LYS A 190 -9.43 -2.72 -20.50
CA LYS A 190 -9.52 -1.90 -19.28
C LYS A 190 -8.84 -0.54 -19.49
N SER A 191 -9.10 0.41 -18.56
CA SER A 191 -8.53 1.76 -18.57
C SER A 191 -8.25 2.22 -17.13
N MET A 192 -7.54 3.32 -16.97
CA MET A 192 -7.35 3.95 -15.66
C MET A 192 -8.67 4.43 -15.05
N ASP A 193 -9.66 4.82 -15.86
CA ASP A 193 -11.01 5.15 -15.34
C ASP A 193 -11.69 3.93 -14.73
N TRP A 194 -11.60 2.76 -15.40
CA TRP A 194 -12.06 1.51 -14.81
C TRP A 194 -11.34 1.22 -13.50
N PHE A 195 -10.01 1.37 -13.46
CA PHE A 195 -9.21 1.10 -12.27
C PHE A 195 -9.64 2.00 -11.10
N ARG A 196 -9.74 3.32 -11.31
CA ARG A 196 -10.22 4.29 -10.31
C ARG A 196 -11.63 3.98 -9.82
N ALA A 197 -12.53 3.57 -10.72
CA ALA A 197 -13.90 3.16 -10.35
C ALA A 197 -13.90 1.93 -9.42
N GLN A 198 -13.05 0.92 -9.69
CA GLN A 198 -12.89 -0.24 -8.82
C GLN A 198 -12.32 0.14 -7.45
N VAL A 199 -11.29 0.99 -7.41
CA VAL A 199 -10.73 1.50 -6.14
C VAL A 199 -11.79 2.24 -5.34
N LYS A 200 -12.59 3.10 -5.97
CA LYS A 200 -13.68 3.83 -5.32
C LYS A 200 -14.74 2.90 -4.71
N ALA A 201 -15.12 1.85 -5.44
CA ALA A 201 -16.06 0.84 -4.95
C ALA A 201 -15.50 0.07 -3.76
N LYS A 202 -14.22 -0.36 -3.82
CA LYS A 202 -13.53 -1.06 -2.74
C LYS A 202 -13.40 -0.18 -1.50
N LEU A 203 -12.98 1.07 -1.65
CA LEU A 203 -12.85 2.05 -0.57
C LEU A 203 -14.19 2.29 0.14
N LYS A 204 -15.28 2.44 -0.63
CA LYS A 204 -16.63 2.58 -0.07
C LYS A 204 -17.01 1.39 0.80
N LYS A 205 -16.70 0.16 0.36
CA LYS A 205 -16.96 -1.06 1.14
C LYS A 205 -16.13 -1.10 2.42
N MET A 206 -14.82 -0.81 2.35
CA MET A 206 -13.94 -0.78 3.53
C MET A 206 -14.45 0.20 4.59
N THR A 207 -14.80 1.43 4.18
CA THR A 207 -15.28 2.46 5.12
C THR A 207 -16.67 2.14 5.68
N ALA A 208 -17.51 1.40 4.98
CA ALA A 208 -18.78 0.91 5.50
C ALA A 208 -18.58 -0.19 6.55
N ASP A 209 -17.65 -1.14 6.28
CA ASP A 209 -17.30 -2.21 7.21
C ASP A 209 -16.66 -1.66 8.50
N ASP A 210 -15.81 -0.63 8.39
CA ASP A 210 -15.21 0.05 9.56
C ASP A 210 -16.27 0.77 10.40
N LYS A 211 -17.25 1.43 9.78
CA LYS A 211 -18.38 2.04 10.49
C LYS A 211 -19.24 1.01 11.19
N ALA A 212 -19.47 -0.14 10.56
CA ALA A 212 -20.25 -1.24 11.17
C ALA A 212 -19.54 -1.87 12.38
N LYS A 213 -18.21 -1.75 12.48
CA LYS A 213 -17.42 -2.21 13.64
C LYS A 213 -17.28 -1.16 14.74
N THR A 214 -17.67 0.10 14.48
CA THR A 214 -17.57 1.18 15.46
C THR A 214 -18.72 1.11 16.44
N ILE A 215 -18.42 0.89 17.70
CA ILE A 215 -19.38 0.89 18.79
C ILE A 215 -19.15 2.15 19.64
N TYR A 216 -20.15 2.99 19.76
CA TYR A 216 -20.12 4.12 20.69
C TYR A 216 -20.69 3.66 22.05
N ARG A 217 -19.92 3.82 23.11
CA ARG A 217 -20.33 3.53 24.48
C ARG A 217 -20.55 4.83 25.23
N VAL A 218 -21.69 4.94 25.91
CA VAL A 218 -21.94 6.03 26.83
C VAL A 218 -21.70 5.50 28.25
N GLN A 219 -20.71 6.08 28.94
CA GLN A 219 -20.41 5.75 30.31
C GLN A 219 -21.27 6.60 31.23
N VAL A 220 -22.10 5.98 32.06
CA VAL A 220 -23.06 6.66 32.96
C VAL A 220 -22.57 6.70 34.41
N GLY A 221 -21.42 6.07 34.73
CA GLY A 221 -20.80 6.09 36.05
C GLY A 221 -19.50 5.32 36.10
N ALA A 222 -18.64 5.60 37.07
CA ALA A 222 -17.44 4.84 37.42
C ALA A 222 -17.37 4.66 38.94
N TYR A 223 -17.16 3.43 39.42
CA TYR A 223 -17.18 3.06 40.81
C TYR A 223 -15.96 2.25 41.18
N ALA A 224 -15.30 2.61 42.27
CA ALA A 224 -14.17 1.84 42.81
C ALA A 224 -14.66 0.52 43.49
N ASN A 225 -15.91 0.42 43.85
CA ASN A 225 -16.50 -0.73 44.53
C ASN A 225 -17.54 -1.41 43.61
N GLU A 226 -17.37 -2.72 43.39
CA GLU A 226 -18.21 -3.52 42.51
C GLU A 226 -19.68 -3.57 42.96
N SER A 227 -19.95 -3.61 44.27
CA SER A 227 -21.31 -3.65 44.79
C SER A 227 -22.08 -2.36 44.48
N ASN A 228 -21.41 -1.21 44.56
CA ASN A 228 -21.98 0.08 44.17
C ASN A 228 -22.26 0.16 42.66
N ALA A 229 -21.38 -0.37 41.85
CA ALA A 229 -21.60 -0.46 40.42
C ALA A 229 -22.82 -1.34 40.08
N LYS A 230 -22.97 -2.49 40.74
CA LYS A 230 -24.13 -3.39 40.58
C LYS A 230 -25.44 -2.73 41.02
N ALA A 231 -25.43 -2.05 42.14
CA ALA A 231 -26.63 -1.33 42.62
C ALA A 231 -27.07 -0.23 41.64
N PHE A 232 -26.11 0.51 41.08
CA PHE A 232 -26.42 1.53 40.09
C PHE A 232 -26.86 0.93 38.74
N LEU A 233 -26.29 -0.21 38.32
CA LEU A 233 -26.74 -0.93 37.13
C LEU A 233 -28.23 -1.28 37.19
N GLU A 234 -28.74 -1.74 38.34
CA GLU A 234 -30.17 -2.03 38.52
C GLU A 234 -31.03 -0.77 38.37
N THR A 235 -30.57 0.36 38.85
CA THR A 235 -31.24 1.66 38.67
C THR A 235 -31.28 2.05 37.17
N VAL A 236 -30.19 1.89 36.45
CA VAL A 236 -30.08 2.17 35.00
C VAL A 236 -31.00 1.25 34.19
N LYS A 237 -31.07 -0.04 34.54
CA LYS A 237 -32.00 -0.99 33.90
C LYS A 237 -33.46 -0.63 34.15
N LYS A 238 -33.81 -0.25 35.38
CA LYS A 238 -35.18 0.21 35.74
C LYS A 238 -35.58 1.49 35.01
N ALA A 239 -34.60 2.33 34.65
CA ALA A 239 -34.80 3.53 33.82
C ALA A 239 -34.99 3.23 32.32
N GLY A 240 -35.06 1.95 31.92
CA GLY A 240 -35.33 1.53 30.54
C GLY A 240 -34.12 1.07 29.74
N PHE A 241 -32.91 1.15 30.28
CA PHE A 241 -31.68 0.70 29.57
C PHE A 241 -31.40 -0.79 29.87
N THR A 242 -32.28 -1.67 29.42
CA THR A 242 -32.25 -3.10 29.75
C THR A 242 -30.97 -3.84 29.37
N ASN A 243 -30.25 -3.36 28.34
CA ASN A 243 -28.99 -3.91 27.86
C ASN A 243 -27.73 -3.31 28.54
N ALA A 244 -27.91 -2.50 29.60
CA ALA A 244 -26.78 -1.96 30.33
C ALA A 244 -25.99 -3.07 31.04
N PHE A 245 -24.66 -2.92 31.09
CA PHE A 245 -23.74 -3.88 31.72
C PHE A 245 -22.55 -3.18 32.35
N ILE A 246 -21.84 -3.88 33.24
CA ILE A 246 -20.61 -3.41 33.89
C ILE A 246 -19.40 -3.90 33.08
N THR A 247 -18.48 -2.99 32.81
CA THR A 247 -17.13 -3.33 32.30
C THR A 247 -16.11 -3.04 33.40
N LYS A 248 -15.31 -4.04 33.77
CA LYS A 248 -14.18 -3.83 34.68
C LYS A 248 -12.99 -3.28 33.89
N VAL A 249 -12.42 -2.20 34.38
CA VAL A 249 -11.18 -1.59 33.82
C VAL A 249 -10.15 -1.56 34.94
N GLU A 250 -8.96 -2.07 34.67
CA GLU A 250 -7.82 -1.93 35.56
C GLU A 250 -7.15 -0.59 35.28
N VAL A 251 -7.00 0.24 36.30
CA VAL A 251 -6.32 1.52 36.19
C VAL A 251 -4.89 1.30 36.66
N GLU A 252 -3.93 1.43 35.75
CA GLU A 252 -2.52 1.45 36.12
C GLU A 252 -2.25 2.65 37.04
N LYS A 253 -1.49 2.40 38.11
CA LYS A 253 -1.12 3.41 39.12
C LYS A 253 0.06 4.24 38.65
#